data_1b1c878f3ebacdcd9ec945f67668498e
#
_entry.id   1b1c878f3ebacdcd9ec945f67668498e
#
_cell.length_a   1.000
_cell.length_b   1.000
_cell.length_c   1.000
_cell.angle_alpha   90.00
_cell.angle_beta   90.00
_cell.angle_gamma   90.00
#
_symmetry.space_group_name_H-M   'P 1'
#
loop_
_entity.id
_entity.type
_entity.pdbx_description
1 polymer ?
#
loop_
_entity_poly.entity_id
_entity_poly.type
_entity_poly.pdbx_seq_one_letter_code
_entity_poly.pdbx_strand_id
1 'polypeptide(L)'
;FQQIEREGGLLKALQLGVFQVGVADARAARFRAAAKRKEPITGVTDFPLLQEEVPSIDTVDLPAIVRRAAEASGRAPTSREWAALQLAARDKATLADLSRTSTDDGAEADPFWPIRLAEPFERLRDLADQRAAAGRPPRIVLAAIGPLAEHAARVQFAQNFFAAGGIHSAMLTGDIAAIAQGLKQSGVSMACLCGSDRRYAEEAVAAAQALKAAGVSRLYLAGKPGDREQEVRAAGVDEFIHIGVDVLASLGLAHAELGLMR
;
A
#
# COMPACT_ATOMS: atom_id res chain seq x y z
N PHE A 1 25.98 3.76 -18.70
CA PHE A 1 27.40 3.36 -18.72
C PHE A 1 28.30 4.59 -18.65
N GLN A 2 28.24 5.51 -19.61
CA GLN A 2 29.06 6.74 -19.66
C GLN A 2 29.02 7.59 -18.40
N GLN A 3 27.90 7.62 -17.66
CA GLN A 3 27.80 8.32 -16.39
C GLN A 3 28.67 7.65 -15.32
N ILE A 4 28.65 6.31 -15.26
CA ILE A 4 29.49 5.53 -14.33
C ILE A 4 30.97 5.79 -14.57
N GLU A 5 31.39 5.84 -15.84
CA GLU A 5 32.78 6.13 -16.19
C GLU A 5 33.20 7.55 -15.83
N ARG A 6 32.29 8.53 -16.01
CA ARG A 6 32.56 9.93 -15.59
C ARG A 6 32.72 10.08 -14.08
N GLU A 7 32.05 9.27 -13.29
CA GLU A 7 32.19 9.25 -11.82
C GLU A 7 33.45 8.51 -11.33
N GLY A 8 34.24 7.94 -12.23
CA GLY A 8 35.46 7.21 -11.87
C GLY A 8 35.27 5.70 -11.72
N GLY A 9 34.24 5.14 -12.34
CA GLY A 9 33.94 3.71 -12.36
C GLY A 9 32.88 3.27 -11.36
N LEU A 10 32.55 1.98 -11.42
CA LEU A 10 31.43 1.40 -10.68
C LEU A 10 31.56 1.56 -9.15
N LEU A 11 32.72 1.26 -8.60
CA LEU A 11 32.95 1.34 -7.15
C LEU A 11 32.75 2.78 -6.66
N LYS A 12 33.33 3.74 -7.34
CA LYS A 12 33.20 5.15 -7.00
C LYS A 12 31.76 5.64 -7.11
N ALA A 13 31.04 5.24 -8.16
CA ALA A 13 29.65 5.59 -8.37
C ALA A 13 28.74 5.00 -7.27
N LEU A 14 29.02 3.77 -6.79
CA LEU A 14 28.32 3.16 -5.66
C LEU A 14 28.58 3.91 -4.33
N GLN A 15 29.84 4.26 -4.06
CA GLN A 15 30.22 5.03 -2.87
C GLN A 15 29.60 6.43 -2.84
N LEU A 16 29.47 7.07 -4.01
CA LEU A 16 28.85 8.39 -4.17
C LEU A 16 27.30 8.33 -4.15
N GLY A 17 26.70 7.14 -4.11
CA GLY A 17 25.25 7.00 -4.08
C GLY A 17 24.56 7.24 -5.43
N VAL A 18 25.27 7.32 -6.55
CA VAL A 18 24.72 7.61 -7.88
C VAL A 18 23.63 6.59 -8.28
N PHE A 19 23.88 5.31 -8.02
CA PHE A 19 22.92 4.23 -8.27
C PHE A 19 21.74 4.28 -7.31
N GLN A 20 22.03 4.56 -6.03
CA GLN A 20 21.00 4.62 -4.98
C GLN A 20 19.96 5.70 -5.29
N VAL A 21 20.41 6.87 -5.75
CA VAL A 21 19.54 7.96 -6.20
C VAL A 21 18.70 7.51 -7.39
N GLY A 22 19.31 6.96 -8.44
CA GLY A 22 18.59 6.50 -9.63
C GLY A 22 17.54 5.43 -9.32
N VAL A 23 17.85 4.47 -8.44
CA VAL A 23 16.89 3.45 -7.99
C VAL A 23 15.78 4.06 -7.15
N ALA A 24 16.10 5.01 -6.25
CA ALA A 24 15.11 5.69 -5.43
C ALA A 24 14.12 6.50 -6.28
N ASP A 25 14.60 7.20 -7.30
CA ASP A 25 13.76 7.96 -8.23
C ASP A 25 12.82 7.06 -9.04
N ALA A 26 13.36 5.98 -9.60
CA ALA A 26 12.57 5.00 -10.34
C ALA A 26 11.50 4.34 -9.43
N ARG A 27 11.87 3.99 -8.20
CA ARG A 27 10.96 3.46 -7.18
C ARG A 27 9.84 4.45 -6.88
N ALA A 28 10.19 5.70 -6.57
CA ALA A 28 9.21 6.74 -6.25
C ALA A 28 8.23 6.98 -7.41
N ALA A 29 8.71 6.94 -8.66
CA ALA A 29 7.85 7.05 -9.84
C ALA A 29 6.86 5.88 -9.95
N ARG A 30 7.31 4.65 -9.74
CA ARG A 30 6.46 3.45 -9.78
C ARG A 30 5.45 3.42 -8.63
N PHE A 31 5.85 3.76 -7.42
CA PHE A 31 4.91 3.85 -6.30
C PHE A 31 3.82 4.90 -6.55
N ARG A 32 4.17 6.06 -7.10
CA ARG A 32 3.17 7.06 -7.51
C ARG A 32 2.24 6.54 -8.61
N ALA A 33 2.75 5.75 -9.56
CA ALA A 33 1.93 5.15 -10.61
C ALA A 33 0.96 4.10 -10.03
N ALA A 34 1.42 3.23 -9.13
CA ALA A 34 0.59 2.25 -8.44
C ALA A 34 -0.45 2.92 -7.54
N ALA A 35 -0.06 3.94 -6.75
CA ALA A 35 -0.97 4.69 -5.90
C ALA A 35 -2.11 5.37 -6.69
N LYS A 36 -1.83 5.81 -7.92
CA LYS A 36 -2.85 6.40 -8.82
C LYS A 36 -3.54 5.37 -9.73
N ARG A 37 -3.27 4.08 -9.53
CA ARG A 37 -3.77 2.96 -10.35
C ARG A 37 -3.45 3.10 -11.84
N LYS A 38 -2.37 3.82 -12.18
CA LYS A 38 -1.80 3.86 -13.54
C LYS A 38 -0.98 2.60 -13.84
N GLU A 39 -0.42 1.99 -12.81
CA GLU A 39 0.22 0.67 -12.81
C GLU A 39 -0.60 -0.23 -11.88
N PRO A 40 -1.66 -0.92 -12.39
CA PRO A 40 -2.54 -1.72 -11.56
C PRO A 40 -1.84 -3.00 -11.09
N ILE A 41 -2.15 -3.41 -9.87
CA ILE A 41 -1.65 -4.64 -9.27
C ILE A 41 -2.86 -5.55 -9.01
N THR A 42 -3.01 -6.61 -9.81
CA THR A 42 -4.11 -7.57 -9.68
C THR A 42 -4.12 -8.21 -8.28
N GLY A 43 -5.29 -8.30 -7.66
CA GLY A 43 -5.48 -8.80 -6.30
C GLY A 43 -5.14 -7.79 -5.20
N VAL A 44 -4.58 -6.62 -5.55
CA VAL A 44 -4.19 -5.56 -4.61
C VAL A 44 -4.96 -4.27 -4.89
N THR A 45 -4.65 -3.57 -5.99
CA THR A 45 -5.35 -2.34 -6.37
C THR A 45 -6.56 -2.60 -7.26
N ASP A 46 -6.52 -3.70 -8.03
CA ASP A 46 -7.61 -4.15 -8.89
C ASP A 46 -8.04 -5.55 -8.49
N PHE A 47 -9.35 -5.74 -8.35
CA PHE A 47 -9.98 -6.99 -7.91
C PHE A 47 -9.44 -7.51 -6.56
N PRO A 48 -9.34 -6.64 -5.51
CA PRO A 48 -8.89 -7.08 -4.20
C PRO A 48 -9.91 -8.06 -3.60
N LEU A 49 -9.40 -9.17 -3.03
CA LEU A 49 -10.21 -10.16 -2.31
C LEU A 49 -9.97 -10.01 -0.81
N LEU A 50 -11.03 -9.63 -0.05
CA LEU A 50 -10.94 -9.42 1.40
C LEU A 50 -11.02 -10.71 2.22
N GLN A 51 -11.53 -11.79 1.63
CA GLN A 51 -11.71 -13.09 2.29
C GLN A 51 -10.76 -14.14 1.67
N GLU A 52 -9.53 -13.72 1.39
CA GLU A 52 -8.51 -14.63 0.88
C GLU A 52 -7.98 -15.50 2.02
N GLU A 53 -8.00 -16.83 1.82
CA GLU A 53 -7.31 -17.74 2.72
C GLU A 53 -5.80 -17.56 2.54
N VAL A 54 -5.11 -17.33 3.67
CA VAL A 54 -3.65 -17.23 3.64
C VAL A 54 -3.08 -18.57 3.21
N PRO A 55 -2.40 -18.68 2.05
CA PRO A 55 -1.84 -19.95 1.61
C PRO A 55 -0.78 -20.44 2.59
N SER A 56 -0.75 -21.74 2.83
CA SER A 56 0.36 -22.35 3.56
C SER A 56 1.62 -22.24 2.72
N ILE A 57 2.57 -21.46 3.20
CA ILE A 57 3.88 -21.32 2.56
C ILE A 57 4.95 -21.94 3.46
N ASP A 58 5.92 -22.61 2.84
CA ASP A 58 7.10 -23.05 3.57
C ASP A 58 7.91 -21.82 4.02
N THR A 59 8.05 -21.66 5.32
CA THR A 59 8.85 -20.60 5.88
C THR A 59 10.31 -21.03 5.97
N VAL A 60 11.19 -20.22 5.40
CA VAL A 60 12.64 -20.44 5.51
C VAL A 60 13.12 -19.82 6.81
N ASP A 61 13.66 -20.64 7.71
CA ASP A 61 14.31 -20.16 8.94
C ASP A 61 15.69 -19.56 8.59
N LEU A 62 15.71 -18.31 8.14
CA LEU A 62 16.93 -17.58 7.82
C LEU A 62 17.92 -17.54 9.01
N PRO A 63 17.51 -17.29 10.26
CA PRO A 63 18.41 -17.39 11.41
C PRO A 63 19.08 -18.74 11.56
N ALA A 64 18.38 -19.84 11.33
CA ALA A 64 18.97 -21.19 11.37
C ALA A 64 19.97 -21.40 10.24
N ILE A 65 19.67 -20.91 9.03
CA ILE A 65 20.62 -20.99 7.90
C ILE A 65 21.88 -20.21 8.19
N VAL A 66 21.75 -18.98 8.71
CA VAL A 66 22.89 -18.12 9.06
C VAL A 66 23.74 -18.77 10.16
N ARG A 67 23.11 -19.35 11.21
CA ARG A 67 23.84 -20.11 12.26
C ARG A 67 24.61 -21.27 11.67
N ARG A 68 23.96 -22.11 10.83
CA ARG A 68 24.65 -23.25 10.18
C ARG A 68 25.81 -22.80 9.30
N ALA A 69 25.65 -21.69 8.56
CA ALA A 69 26.72 -21.14 7.76
C ALA A 69 27.88 -20.63 8.62
N ALA A 70 27.60 -20.02 9.77
CA ALA A 70 28.61 -19.58 10.71
C ALA A 70 29.33 -20.76 11.39
N GLU A 71 28.60 -21.82 11.78
CA GLU A 71 29.17 -23.06 12.36
C GLU A 71 30.02 -23.85 11.35
N ALA A 72 29.65 -23.77 10.06
CA ALA A 72 30.41 -24.41 8.99
C ALA A 72 31.61 -23.59 8.53
N SER A 73 31.79 -22.38 9.07
CA SER A 73 32.91 -21.50 8.73
C SER A 73 34.24 -22.14 9.12
N GLY A 74 35.13 -22.20 8.15
CA GLY A 74 36.53 -22.62 8.36
C GLY A 74 37.41 -21.44 8.74
N ARG A 75 38.72 -21.68 8.73
CA ARG A 75 39.70 -20.63 8.97
C ARG A 75 39.83 -19.73 7.74
N ALA A 76 39.62 -18.43 7.93
CA ALA A 76 39.85 -17.46 6.87
C ALA A 76 41.30 -17.51 6.37
N PRO A 77 41.58 -17.37 5.08
CA PRO A 77 42.95 -17.35 4.56
C PRO A 77 43.69 -16.11 5.07
N THR A 78 45.00 -16.26 5.19
CA THR A 78 45.87 -15.19 5.73
C THR A 78 46.20 -14.09 4.72
N SER A 79 45.98 -14.36 3.44
CA SER A 79 46.21 -13.40 2.36
C SER A 79 45.35 -13.76 1.13
N ARG A 80 45.31 -12.88 0.12
CA ARG A 80 44.66 -13.12 -1.18
C ARG A 80 45.57 -13.86 -2.18
N GLU A 81 46.75 -14.22 -1.79
CA GLU A 81 47.64 -15.00 -2.65
C GLU A 81 47.05 -16.38 -2.92
N TRP A 82 47.19 -16.85 -4.15
CA TRP A 82 46.63 -18.11 -4.59
C TRP A 82 46.96 -19.29 -3.69
N ALA A 83 48.20 -19.35 -3.24
CA ALA A 83 48.66 -20.41 -2.33
C ALA A 83 47.93 -20.40 -0.99
N ALA A 84 47.72 -19.22 -0.40
CA ALA A 84 46.98 -19.06 0.86
C ALA A 84 45.52 -19.42 0.72
N LEU A 85 44.89 -19.03 -0.41
CA LEU A 85 43.49 -19.40 -0.73
C LEU A 85 43.32 -20.90 -0.93
N GLN A 86 44.28 -21.55 -1.65
CA GLN A 86 44.30 -23.00 -1.81
C GLN A 86 44.46 -23.73 -0.49
N LEU A 87 45.36 -23.27 0.37
CA LEU A 87 45.55 -23.87 1.69
C LEU A 87 44.27 -23.78 2.54
N ALA A 88 43.68 -22.60 2.62
CA ALA A 88 42.43 -22.40 3.37
C ALA A 88 41.29 -23.27 2.81
N ALA A 89 41.16 -23.39 1.48
CA ALA A 89 40.16 -24.26 0.85
C ALA A 89 40.38 -25.73 1.18
N ARG A 90 41.62 -26.20 1.24
CA ARG A 90 41.99 -27.56 1.71
C ARG A 90 41.62 -27.77 3.17
N ASP A 91 41.74 -26.74 3.99
CA ASP A 91 41.32 -26.71 5.39
C ASP A 91 39.82 -26.43 5.59
N LYS A 92 39.04 -26.69 4.57
CA LYS A 92 37.57 -26.57 4.57
C LYS A 92 37.00 -25.15 4.76
N ALA A 93 37.79 -24.11 4.42
CA ALA A 93 37.27 -22.76 4.36
C ALA A 93 36.09 -22.69 3.36
N THR A 94 35.02 -22.06 3.77
CA THR A 94 33.86 -21.82 2.91
C THR A 94 34.15 -20.70 1.90
N LEU A 95 33.31 -20.54 0.87
CA LEU A 95 33.45 -19.43 -0.07
C LEU A 95 33.36 -18.08 0.65
N ALA A 96 32.52 -17.99 1.69
CA ALA A 96 32.45 -16.81 2.54
C ALA A 96 33.74 -16.53 3.30
N ASP A 97 34.42 -17.56 3.81
CA ASP A 97 35.71 -17.41 4.47
C ASP A 97 36.80 -16.95 3.49
N LEU A 98 36.80 -17.54 2.28
CA LEU A 98 37.76 -17.17 1.22
C LEU A 98 37.56 -15.73 0.74
N SER A 99 36.29 -15.23 0.74
CA SER A 99 36.00 -13.83 0.36
C SER A 99 36.32 -12.81 1.43
N ARG A 100 36.46 -13.23 2.71
CA ARG A 100 36.79 -12.38 3.85
C ARG A 100 38.27 -12.02 3.96
N THR A 101 39.11 -12.42 3.02
CA THR A 101 40.50 -11.93 2.99
C THR A 101 40.49 -10.44 2.73
N SER A 102 40.27 -9.72 3.76
CA SER A 102 40.19 -8.28 3.65
C SER A 102 41.56 -7.65 3.82
N THR A 103 41.95 -6.99 2.80
CA THR A 103 42.17 -5.57 2.97
C THR A 103 40.81 -4.92 2.65
N ASP A 104 39.92 -4.91 3.61
CA ASP A 104 38.77 -4.03 3.57
C ASP A 104 39.37 -2.62 3.65
N ASP A 105 39.40 -1.94 2.52
CA ASP A 105 39.86 -0.57 2.40
C ASP A 105 38.81 0.42 2.96
N GLY A 106 37.78 -0.09 3.66
CA GLY A 106 36.70 0.68 4.24
C GLY A 106 35.76 1.27 3.21
N ALA A 107 35.74 0.71 1.99
CA ALA A 107 34.79 1.15 0.95
C ALA A 107 33.38 0.68 1.30
N GLU A 108 32.56 1.59 1.79
CA GLU A 108 31.16 1.34 2.10
C GLU A 108 30.25 1.94 1.03
N ALA A 109 29.12 1.27 0.76
CA ALA A 109 28.05 1.79 -0.06
C ALA A 109 26.70 1.42 0.57
N ASP A 110 25.72 2.31 0.49
CA ASP A 110 24.38 2.04 0.98
C ASP A 110 23.77 0.84 0.24
N PRO A 111 23.21 -0.14 0.96
CA PRO A 111 22.65 -1.33 0.36
C PRO A 111 21.34 -1.04 -0.39
N PHE A 112 21.05 -1.86 -1.40
CA PHE A 112 19.74 -1.89 -2.06
C PHE A 112 18.83 -2.85 -1.30
N TRP A 113 17.80 -2.31 -0.66
CA TRP A 113 16.80 -3.14 0.02
C TRP A 113 15.72 -3.59 -0.98
N PRO A 114 15.40 -4.89 -1.04
CA PRO A 114 14.30 -5.38 -1.85
C PRO A 114 12.97 -4.82 -1.31
N ILE A 115 12.14 -4.33 -2.22
CA ILE A 115 10.83 -3.74 -1.91
C ILE A 115 9.83 -4.26 -2.93
N ARG A 116 8.64 -4.68 -2.45
CA ARG A 116 7.52 -5.02 -3.32
C ARG A 116 6.68 -3.79 -3.61
N LEU A 117 6.21 -3.66 -4.87
CA LEU A 117 5.35 -2.54 -5.28
C LEU A 117 4.01 -2.54 -4.53
N ALA A 118 3.52 -3.73 -4.15
CA ALA A 118 2.29 -3.92 -3.38
C ALA A 118 2.45 -3.58 -1.87
N GLU A 119 3.67 -3.55 -1.35
CA GLU A 119 3.95 -3.45 0.09
C GLU A 119 3.21 -2.32 0.83
N PRO A 120 3.04 -1.10 0.29
CA PRO A 120 2.27 -0.07 0.97
C PRO A 120 0.79 -0.43 1.14
N PHE A 121 0.19 -1.14 0.18
CA PHE A 121 -1.20 -1.64 0.29
C PHE A 121 -1.28 -2.83 1.24
N GLU A 122 -0.31 -3.75 1.18
CA GLU A 122 -0.22 -4.89 2.08
C GLU A 122 -0.17 -4.43 3.54
N ARG A 123 0.61 -3.42 3.87
CA ARG A 123 0.66 -2.84 5.21
C ARG A 123 -0.70 -2.31 5.71
N LEU A 124 -1.49 -1.68 4.84
CA LEU A 124 -2.83 -1.24 5.19
C LEU A 124 -3.74 -2.46 5.43
N ARG A 125 -3.67 -3.48 4.59
CA ARG A 125 -4.45 -4.71 4.75
C ARG A 125 -4.08 -5.45 6.03
N ASP A 126 -2.79 -5.58 6.36
CA ASP A 126 -2.32 -6.20 7.61
C ASP A 126 -2.93 -5.52 8.85
N LEU A 127 -3.00 -4.19 8.87
CA LEU A 127 -3.65 -3.44 9.94
C LEU A 127 -5.16 -3.71 10.00
N ALA A 128 -5.81 -3.78 8.85
CA ALA A 128 -7.23 -4.10 8.74
C ALA A 128 -7.52 -5.53 9.23
N ASP A 129 -6.70 -6.51 8.85
CA ASP A 129 -6.83 -7.91 9.23
C ASP A 129 -6.58 -8.11 10.73
N GLN A 130 -5.59 -7.45 11.32
CA GLN A 130 -5.38 -7.44 12.77
C GLN A 130 -6.60 -6.90 13.52
N ARG A 131 -7.22 -5.84 13.00
CA ARG A 131 -8.45 -5.27 13.57
C ARG A 131 -9.64 -6.21 13.43
N ALA A 132 -9.75 -6.89 12.29
CA ALA A 132 -10.78 -7.88 12.01
C ALA A 132 -10.63 -9.11 12.93
N ALA A 133 -9.42 -9.60 13.12
CA ALA A 133 -9.12 -10.69 14.07
C ALA A 133 -9.50 -10.33 15.53
N ALA A 134 -9.45 -9.04 15.88
CA ALA A 134 -9.95 -8.54 17.18
C ALA A 134 -11.49 -8.36 17.22
N GLY A 135 -12.24 -8.88 16.25
CA GLY A 135 -13.70 -8.81 16.17
C GLY A 135 -14.27 -7.46 15.72
N ARG A 136 -13.44 -6.56 15.21
CA ARG A 136 -13.83 -5.20 14.81
C ARG A 136 -13.33 -4.87 13.40
N PRO A 137 -13.80 -5.58 12.36
CA PRO A 137 -13.35 -5.33 11.00
C PRO A 137 -13.63 -3.87 10.59
N PRO A 138 -12.69 -3.21 9.88
CA PRO A 138 -12.90 -1.86 9.39
C PRO A 138 -14.02 -1.86 8.35
N ARG A 139 -14.97 -0.91 8.47
CA ARG A 139 -16.17 -0.86 7.64
C ARG A 139 -16.45 0.54 7.13
N ILE A 140 -17.04 0.58 5.93
CA ILE A 140 -17.60 1.78 5.32
C ILE A 140 -18.98 1.49 4.75
N VAL A 141 -19.90 2.45 4.81
CA VAL A 141 -21.20 2.37 4.15
C VAL A 141 -21.14 3.02 2.77
N LEU A 142 -21.58 2.31 1.75
CA LEU A 142 -21.80 2.87 0.42
C LEU A 142 -23.25 3.32 0.33
N ALA A 143 -23.45 4.63 0.40
CA ALA A 143 -24.76 5.27 0.29
C ALA A 143 -25.12 5.42 -1.19
N ALA A 144 -25.89 4.47 -1.73
CA ALA A 144 -26.24 4.39 -3.14
C ALA A 144 -27.55 5.13 -3.41
N ILE A 145 -27.46 6.30 -4.05
CA ILE A 145 -28.62 7.14 -4.38
C ILE A 145 -29.09 6.91 -5.82
N GLY A 146 -30.40 6.97 -6.00
CA GLY A 146 -31.07 6.72 -7.29
C GLY A 146 -31.21 5.24 -7.64
N PRO A 147 -31.70 4.90 -8.84
CA PRO A 147 -31.88 3.54 -9.29
C PRO A 147 -30.56 2.84 -9.56
N LEU A 148 -30.55 1.50 -9.56
CA LEU A 148 -29.37 0.66 -9.75
C LEU A 148 -28.50 1.10 -10.94
N ALA A 149 -29.11 1.39 -12.07
CA ALA A 149 -28.36 1.81 -13.27
C ALA A 149 -27.56 3.11 -13.09
N GLU A 150 -27.94 3.96 -12.14
CA GLU A 150 -27.28 5.24 -11.88
C GLU A 150 -26.14 5.15 -10.85
N HIS A 151 -26.17 4.15 -9.97
CA HIS A 151 -25.16 4.03 -8.91
C HIS A 151 -24.23 2.81 -9.03
N ALA A 152 -24.61 1.76 -9.77
CA ALA A 152 -23.88 0.48 -9.76
C ALA A 152 -22.39 0.62 -10.06
N ALA A 153 -22.01 1.37 -11.10
CA ALA A 153 -20.60 1.57 -11.46
C ALA A 153 -19.81 2.31 -10.38
N ARG A 154 -20.43 3.29 -9.70
CA ARG A 154 -19.80 4.05 -8.62
C ARG A 154 -19.67 3.21 -7.35
N VAL A 155 -20.67 2.40 -7.05
CA VAL A 155 -20.62 1.43 -5.94
C VAL A 155 -19.49 0.44 -6.15
N GLN A 156 -19.40 -0.19 -7.33
CA GLN A 156 -18.35 -1.15 -7.62
C GLN A 156 -16.95 -0.51 -7.57
N PHE A 157 -16.81 0.70 -8.10
CA PHE A 157 -15.56 1.46 -7.99
C PHE A 157 -15.18 1.70 -6.52
N ALA A 158 -16.11 2.17 -5.69
CA ALA A 158 -15.89 2.44 -4.28
C ALA A 158 -15.59 1.15 -3.50
N GLN A 159 -16.28 0.04 -3.79
CA GLN A 159 -15.98 -1.27 -3.20
C GLN A 159 -14.53 -1.68 -3.43
N ASN A 160 -14.09 -1.65 -4.69
CA ASN A 160 -12.70 -1.99 -5.03
C ASN A 160 -11.70 -1.01 -4.42
N PHE A 161 -12.05 0.28 -4.35
CA PHE A 161 -11.21 1.31 -3.77
C PHE A 161 -10.92 1.04 -2.30
N PHE A 162 -11.95 0.83 -1.49
CA PHE A 162 -11.80 0.60 -0.05
C PHE A 162 -11.28 -0.80 0.26
N ALA A 163 -11.64 -1.80 -0.53
CA ALA A 163 -11.13 -3.16 -0.39
C ALA A 163 -9.61 -3.25 -0.62
N ALA A 164 -9.01 -2.39 -1.46
CA ALA A 164 -7.56 -2.31 -1.62
C ALA A 164 -6.82 -2.00 -0.29
N GLY A 165 -7.48 -1.31 0.64
CA GLY A 165 -6.99 -1.05 1.99
C GLY A 165 -7.53 -1.99 3.08
N GLY A 166 -8.21 -3.08 2.72
CA GLY A 166 -8.78 -4.01 3.69
C GLY A 166 -10.08 -3.53 4.36
N ILE A 167 -10.73 -2.48 3.82
CA ILE A 167 -11.96 -1.93 4.40
C ILE A 167 -13.18 -2.58 3.76
N HIS A 168 -14.00 -3.24 4.57
CA HIS A 168 -15.23 -3.88 4.13
C HIS A 168 -16.32 -2.85 3.86
N SER A 169 -17.03 -2.99 2.74
CA SER A 169 -18.13 -2.10 2.38
C SER A 169 -19.50 -2.79 2.53
N ALA A 170 -20.47 -2.05 3.07
CA ALA A 170 -21.87 -2.44 3.08
C ALA A 170 -22.66 -1.42 2.28
N MET A 171 -23.52 -1.87 1.36
CA MET A 171 -24.33 -0.99 0.53
C MET A 171 -25.69 -0.72 1.20
N LEU A 172 -26.07 0.55 1.26
CA LEU A 172 -27.43 0.98 1.60
C LEU A 172 -28.06 1.67 0.39
N THR A 173 -29.31 1.33 0.10
CA THR A 173 -30.10 1.86 -1.02
C THR A 173 -31.45 2.39 -0.51
N GLY A 174 -32.07 3.27 -1.27
CA GLY A 174 -33.36 3.85 -0.93
C GLY A 174 -33.34 5.37 -1.10
N ASP A 175 -34.28 6.03 -0.45
CA ASP A 175 -34.24 7.49 -0.34
C ASP A 175 -33.20 7.92 0.70
N ILE A 176 -32.86 9.21 0.70
CA ILE A 176 -31.82 9.76 1.58
C ILE A 176 -32.13 9.50 3.06
N ALA A 177 -33.41 9.58 3.45
CA ALA A 177 -33.82 9.37 4.85
C ALA A 177 -33.63 7.92 5.29
N ALA A 178 -34.01 6.95 4.42
CA ALA A 178 -33.82 5.53 4.68
C ALA A 178 -32.33 5.15 4.77
N ILE A 179 -31.50 5.69 3.87
CA ILE A 179 -30.06 5.50 3.89
C ILE A 179 -29.45 6.07 5.18
N ALA A 180 -29.81 7.30 5.56
CA ALA A 180 -29.33 7.92 6.79
C ALA A 180 -29.74 7.14 8.04
N GLN A 181 -30.96 6.63 8.09
CA GLN A 181 -31.46 5.78 9.18
C GLN A 181 -30.69 4.45 9.25
N GLY A 182 -30.52 3.77 8.12
CA GLY A 182 -29.77 2.52 8.05
C GLY A 182 -28.31 2.70 8.48
N LEU A 183 -27.67 3.81 8.08
CA LEU A 183 -26.34 4.15 8.51
C LEU A 183 -26.25 4.34 10.01
N LYS A 184 -27.17 5.09 10.61
CA LYS A 184 -27.24 5.29 12.07
C LYS A 184 -27.40 3.97 12.81
N GLN A 185 -28.19 3.04 12.28
CA GLN A 185 -28.40 1.70 12.87
C GLN A 185 -27.15 0.81 12.71
N SER A 186 -26.36 1.00 11.65
CA SER A 186 -25.15 0.20 11.40
C SER A 186 -24.00 0.50 12.39
N GLY A 187 -23.99 1.68 13.02
CA GLY A 187 -22.91 2.14 13.89
C GLY A 187 -21.60 2.44 13.13
N VAL A 188 -21.62 2.46 11.80
CA VAL A 188 -20.44 2.75 10.96
C VAL A 188 -20.27 4.26 10.83
N SER A 189 -19.07 4.77 11.12
CA SER A 189 -18.77 6.21 11.10
C SER A 189 -18.31 6.76 9.76
N MET A 190 -18.00 5.90 8.80
CA MET A 190 -17.58 6.32 7.46
C MET A 190 -18.61 5.98 6.41
N ALA A 191 -18.78 6.87 5.44
CA ALA A 191 -19.67 6.62 4.31
C ALA A 191 -19.07 7.13 3.00
N CYS A 192 -19.49 6.52 1.89
CA CYS A 192 -19.21 6.99 0.54
C CYS A 192 -20.51 7.15 -0.24
N LEU A 193 -20.79 8.36 -0.70
CA LEU A 193 -21.93 8.64 -1.55
C LEU A 193 -21.67 8.13 -2.97
N CYS A 194 -22.58 7.32 -3.49
CA CYS A 194 -22.48 6.67 -4.80
C CYS A 194 -23.74 6.97 -5.64
N GLY A 195 -23.57 7.68 -6.75
CA GLY A 195 -24.66 8.04 -7.66
C GLY A 195 -24.12 8.52 -9.00
N SER A 196 -24.99 8.78 -9.96
CA SER A 196 -24.62 9.42 -11.22
C SER A 196 -24.33 10.91 -11.03
N ASP A 197 -23.63 11.52 -11.99
CA ASP A 197 -23.34 12.95 -11.94
C ASP A 197 -24.66 13.79 -11.93
N ARG A 198 -25.69 13.31 -12.60
CA ARG A 198 -27.03 13.91 -12.55
C ARG A 198 -27.61 13.87 -11.13
N ARG A 199 -27.53 12.73 -10.46
CA ARG A 199 -28.00 12.58 -9.07
C ARG A 199 -27.20 13.46 -8.12
N TYR A 200 -25.91 13.60 -8.32
CA TYR A 200 -25.09 14.48 -7.52
C TYR A 200 -25.49 15.96 -7.69
N ALA A 201 -25.83 16.38 -8.91
CA ALA A 201 -26.33 17.72 -9.16
C ALA A 201 -27.64 18.01 -8.43
N GLU A 202 -28.52 17.02 -8.30
CA GLU A 202 -29.83 17.15 -7.67
C GLU A 202 -29.78 16.96 -6.15
N GLU A 203 -29.08 15.95 -5.67
CA GLU A 203 -29.26 15.39 -4.32
C GLU A 203 -28.00 15.38 -3.45
N ALA A 204 -26.77 15.61 -3.98
CA ALA A 204 -25.53 15.42 -3.23
C ALA A 204 -25.44 16.28 -1.95
N VAL A 205 -25.91 17.53 -2.01
CA VAL A 205 -25.88 18.43 -0.85
C VAL A 205 -26.80 17.93 0.25
N ALA A 206 -28.05 17.60 -0.08
CA ALA A 206 -29.03 17.10 0.88
C ALA A 206 -28.59 15.73 1.45
N ALA A 207 -28.05 14.85 0.61
CA ALA A 207 -27.53 13.56 1.04
C ALA A 207 -26.33 13.71 1.98
N ALA A 208 -25.37 14.59 1.67
CA ALA A 208 -24.22 14.84 2.52
C ALA A 208 -24.64 15.37 3.90
N GLN A 209 -25.53 16.33 3.95
CA GLN A 209 -26.06 16.89 5.20
C GLN A 209 -26.76 15.82 6.05
N ALA A 210 -27.62 15.00 5.42
CA ALA A 210 -28.35 13.93 6.10
C ALA A 210 -27.39 12.86 6.66
N LEU A 211 -26.36 12.46 5.90
CA LEU A 211 -25.36 11.48 6.35
C LEU A 211 -24.50 12.04 7.48
N LYS A 212 -24.08 13.32 7.42
CA LYS A 212 -23.38 13.97 8.53
C LYS A 212 -24.24 14.07 9.78
N ALA A 213 -25.51 14.42 9.64
CA ALA A 213 -26.50 14.44 10.75
C ALA A 213 -26.73 13.04 11.33
N ALA A 214 -26.58 11.97 10.55
CA ALA A 214 -26.66 10.59 11.00
C ALA A 214 -25.39 10.11 11.74
N GLY A 215 -24.35 10.94 11.84
CA GLY A 215 -23.14 10.65 12.61
C GLY A 215 -21.92 10.23 11.80
N VAL A 216 -21.91 10.47 10.46
CA VAL A 216 -20.74 10.21 9.64
C VAL A 216 -19.61 11.17 10.01
N SER A 217 -18.50 10.64 10.49
CA SER A 217 -17.29 11.41 10.77
C SER A 217 -16.54 11.77 9.48
N ARG A 218 -16.40 10.79 8.57
CA ARG A 218 -15.75 10.99 7.28
C ARG A 218 -16.63 10.55 6.11
N LEU A 219 -16.94 11.50 5.21
CA LEU A 219 -17.80 11.29 4.06
C LEU A 219 -17.02 11.43 2.76
N TYR A 220 -17.03 10.37 1.97
CA TYR A 220 -16.48 10.36 0.61
C TYR A 220 -17.60 10.54 -0.42
N LEU A 221 -17.23 10.99 -1.61
CA LEU A 221 -18.11 10.97 -2.80
C LEU A 221 -17.37 10.26 -3.94
N ALA A 222 -17.98 9.21 -4.50
CA ALA A 222 -17.44 8.46 -5.62
C ALA A 222 -17.67 9.19 -6.95
N GLY A 223 -16.78 10.09 -7.32
CA GLY A 223 -16.85 10.91 -8.52
C GLY A 223 -15.80 12.01 -8.50
N LYS A 224 -15.60 12.65 -9.65
CA LYS A 224 -14.79 13.86 -9.72
C LYS A 224 -15.55 15.02 -9.11
N PRO A 225 -14.84 15.97 -8.46
CA PRO A 225 -15.47 17.23 -8.12
C PRO A 225 -15.97 17.92 -9.38
N GLY A 226 -17.22 18.38 -9.34
CA GLY A 226 -17.87 19.13 -10.43
C GLY A 226 -17.95 20.60 -10.09
N ASP A 227 -18.76 21.33 -10.84
CA ASP A 227 -18.96 22.79 -10.66
C ASP A 227 -19.49 23.16 -9.26
N ARG A 228 -20.17 22.20 -8.58
CA ARG A 228 -20.71 22.37 -7.23
C ARG A 228 -19.78 21.85 -6.12
N GLU A 229 -18.50 21.69 -6.39
CA GLU A 229 -17.54 21.15 -5.39
C GLU A 229 -17.62 21.88 -4.05
N GLN A 230 -17.63 23.23 -4.09
CA GLN A 230 -17.63 24.03 -2.86
C GLN A 230 -18.89 23.82 -2.03
N GLU A 231 -20.06 23.74 -2.68
CA GLU A 231 -21.33 23.49 -2.00
C GLU A 231 -21.38 22.10 -1.36
N VAL A 232 -20.91 21.08 -2.10
CA VAL A 232 -20.90 19.69 -1.65
C VAL A 232 -19.89 19.50 -0.49
N ARG A 233 -18.73 20.17 -0.55
CA ARG A 233 -17.78 20.21 0.58
C ARG A 233 -18.37 20.92 1.79
N ALA A 234 -19.03 22.06 1.59
CA ALA A 234 -19.69 22.77 2.68
C ALA A 234 -20.83 21.95 3.32
N ALA A 235 -21.46 21.06 2.55
CA ALA A 235 -22.45 20.12 3.05
C ALA A 235 -21.85 18.93 3.83
N GLY A 236 -20.53 18.77 3.82
CA GLY A 236 -19.80 17.79 4.64
C GLY A 236 -19.08 16.69 3.88
N VAL A 237 -18.94 16.75 2.55
CA VAL A 237 -18.08 15.83 1.82
C VAL A 237 -16.61 16.19 2.07
N ASP A 238 -15.89 15.27 2.69
CA ASP A 238 -14.48 15.45 3.04
C ASP A 238 -13.56 15.16 1.85
N GLU A 239 -13.89 14.16 1.02
CA GLU A 239 -13.00 13.71 -0.05
C GLU A 239 -13.78 13.17 -1.26
N PHE A 240 -13.25 13.44 -2.47
CA PHE A 240 -13.75 12.87 -3.73
C PHE A 240 -12.84 11.75 -4.18
N ILE A 241 -13.39 10.55 -4.40
CA ILE A 241 -12.64 9.40 -4.90
C ILE A 241 -12.99 9.13 -6.36
N HIS A 242 -11.99 9.12 -7.22
CA HIS A 242 -12.15 8.89 -8.65
C HIS A 242 -10.86 8.33 -9.27
N ILE A 243 -10.89 7.96 -10.54
CA ILE A 243 -9.70 7.50 -11.27
C ILE A 243 -8.65 8.62 -11.28
N GLY A 244 -7.44 8.30 -10.81
CA GLY A 244 -6.29 9.21 -10.78
C GLY A 244 -6.01 9.89 -9.43
N VAL A 245 -6.89 9.73 -8.42
CA VAL A 245 -6.54 10.14 -7.05
C VAL A 245 -5.44 9.24 -6.49
N ASP A 246 -4.75 9.72 -5.48
CA ASP A 246 -3.79 8.92 -4.72
C ASP A 246 -4.54 8.01 -3.75
N VAL A 247 -4.73 6.75 -4.16
CA VAL A 247 -5.50 5.75 -3.40
C VAL A 247 -4.83 5.44 -2.06
N LEU A 248 -3.49 5.38 -2.02
CA LEU A 248 -2.77 5.13 -0.76
C LEU A 248 -2.97 6.25 0.25
N ALA A 249 -2.89 7.51 -0.20
CA ALA A 249 -3.13 8.67 0.65
C ALA A 249 -4.56 8.66 1.20
N SER A 250 -5.55 8.45 0.34
CA SER A 250 -6.97 8.38 0.73
C SER A 250 -7.25 7.24 1.71
N LEU A 251 -6.70 6.05 1.46
CA LEU A 251 -6.84 4.89 2.35
C LEU A 251 -6.11 5.10 3.68
N GLY A 252 -4.95 5.75 3.68
CA GLY A 252 -4.24 6.14 4.90
C GLY A 252 -5.10 7.04 5.80
N LEU A 253 -5.77 8.04 5.21
CA LEU A 253 -6.71 8.89 5.96
C LEU A 253 -7.93 8.11 6.47
N ALA A 254 -8.45 7.14 5.70
CA ALA A 254 -9.52 6.26 6.15
C ALA A 254 -9.08 5.39 7.35
N HIS A 255 -7.87 4.83 7.29
CA HIS A 255 -7.28 4.05 8.38
C HIS A 255 -7.06 4.89 9.63
N ALA A 256 -6.59 6.13 9.50
CA ALA A 256 -6.44 7.06 10.62
C ALA A 256 -7.78 7.36 11.28
N GLU A 257 -8.84 7.61 10.49
CA GLU A 257 -10.21 7.84 10.98
C GLU A 257 -10.75 6.62 11.75
N LEU A 258 -10.41 5.41 11.31
CA LEU A 258 -10.78 4.16 11.98
C LEU A 258 -9.89 3.85 13.20
N GLY A 259 -8.89 4.67 13.50
CA GLY A 259 -7.95 4.46 14.60
C GLY A 259 -7.01 3.26 14.38
N LEU A 260 -6.71 2.93 13.13
CA LEU A 260 -5.77 1.87 12.74
C LEU A 260 -4.34 2.39 12.57
N MET A 261 -4.18 3.66 12.29
CA MET A 261 -2.90 4.37 12.21
C MET A 261 -2.89 5.49 13.25
N ARG A 262 -1.74 5.69 13.88
CA ARG A 262 -1.49 6.80 14.81
C ARG A 262 -0.65 7.86 14.15
#